data_52940123d2d891c04be6d442dab53080
#
_entry.id   52940123d2d891c04be6d442dab53080
#
_cell.length_a   1.000
_cell.length_b   1.000
_cell.length_c   1.000
_cell.angle_alpha   90.00
_cell.angle_beta   90.00
_cell.angle_gamma   90.00
#
_symmetry.space_group_name_H-M   'P 1'
#
loop_
_entity.id
_entity.type
_entity.pdbx_description
1 polymer ?
#
loop_
_entity_poly.entity_id
_entity_poly.type
_entity_poly.pdbx_seq_one_letter_code
_entity_poly.pdbx_strand_id
1 'polypeptide(L)'
;MKKFIDMKIGEDVEFYALVESTQKRYTPNKSSYYSITLSDGDSNIDARVWDVNLIEKNEVNPGMVCFFSAHINEYAGKSQFVISGIRLVSEEEIKDKKFYRSAPLSEEELRTKIKNYIHKISNKILKNLVVGLISKVPDDYFVFPAAMSMHHNYFNGLAYHTYSMLMLA
;
A
#
# COMPACT_ATOMS: atom_id res chain seq x y z
N MET A 1 12.70 9.33 8.82
CA MET A 1 11.45 9.93 8.33
C MET A 1 10.43 9.80 9.44
N LYS A 2 9.69 10.88 9.78
CA LYS A 2 8.66 10.85 10.84
C LYS A 2 7.50 9.99 10.33
N LYS A 3 7.04 9.02 11.13
CA LYS A 3 5.88 8.18 10.81
C LYS A 3 4.59 8.92 11.17
N PHE A 4 3.47 8.56 10.54
CA PHE A 4 2.18 9.20 10.83
C PHE A 4 1.80 9.14 12.31
N ILE A 5 2.14 8.03 12.99
CA ILE A 5 1.85 7.84 14.41
C ILE A 5 2.60 8.83 15.33
N ASP A 6 3.71 9.39 14.86
CA ASP A 6 4.55 10.33 15.62
C ASP A 6 4.18 11.80 15.37
N MET A 7 3.22 12.06 14.47
CA MET A 7 2.80 13.40 14.08
C MET A 7 1.66 13.88 14.99
N LYS A 8 1.70 15.16 15.36
CA LYS A 8 0.78 15.73 16.38
C LYS A 8 -0.09 16.83 15.79
N ILE A 9 -1.27 17.00 16.36
CA ILE A 9 -2.18 18.12 16.06
C ILE A 9 -1.45 19.44 16.30
N GLY A 10 -1.61 20.39 15.36
CA GLY A 10 -0.99 21.72 15.37
C GLY A 10 0.40 21.76 14.70
N GLU A 11 0.94 20.65 14.22
CA GLU A 11 2.23 20.62 13.53
C GLU A 11 2.08 20.87 12.02
N ASP A 12 3.06 21.60 11.45
CA ASP A 12 3.37 21.56 10.03
C ASP A 12 4.37 20.44 9.77
N VAL A 13 4.03 19.55 8.86
CA VAL A 13 4.78 18.33 8.61
C VAL A 13 5.07 18.14 7.13
N GLU A 14 6.23 17.54 6.86
CA GLU A 14 6.60 17.10 5.53
C GLU A 14 6.94 15.62 5.55
N PHE A 15 6.39 14.89 4.59
CA PHE A 15 6.55 13.44 4.55
C PHE A 15 6.38 12.88 3.14
N TYR A 16 6.93 11.71 2.94
CA TYR A 16 6.64 10.90 1.77
C TYR A 16 5.51 9.93 2.10
N ALA A 17 4.59 9.73 1.17
CA ALA A 17 3.53 8.74 1.31
C ALA A 17 3.11 8.16 -0.03
N LEU A 18 2.62 6.92 0.03
CA LEU A 18 1.91 6.28 -1.06
C LEU A 18 0.47 6.79 -1.10
N VAL A 19 0.00 7.18 -2.24
CA VAL A 19 -1.41 7.50 -2.49
C VAL A 19 -2.18 6.21 -2.69
N GLU A 20 -3.03 5.83 -1.74
CA GLU A 20 -3.88 4.63 -1.87
C GLU A 20 -5.19 4.92 -2.60
N SER A 21 -5.77 6.09 -2.35
CA SER A 21 -7.00 6.51 -3.03
C SER A 21 -7.11 8.02 -3.16
N THR A 22 -7.82 8.46 -4.20
CA THR A 22 -8.18 9.87 -4.43
C THR A 22 -9.65 9.96 -4.76
N GLN A 23 -10.40 10.82 -4.07
CA GLN A 23 -11.83 11.03 -4.32
C GLN A 23 -12.15 12.53 -4.33
N LYS A 24 -12.63 13.04 -5.47
CA LYS A 24 -13.15 14.40 -5.55
C LYS A 24 -14.49 14.49 -4.82
N ARG A 25 -14.61 15.44 -3.91
CA ARG A 25 -15.81 15.67 -3.11
C ARG A 25 -16.22 17.14 -3.17
N TYR A 26 -17.45 17.41 -2.77
CA TYR A 26 -18.02 18.76 -2.77
C TYR A 26 -18.51 19.12 -1.37
N THR A 27 -18.25 20.35 -0.96
CA THR A 27 -18.84 20.93 0.25
C THR A 27 -20.32 21.31 0.00
N PRO A 28 -21.12 21.56 1.06
CA PRO A 28 -22.47 22.10 0.90
C PRO A 28 -22.52 23.39 0.06
N ASN A 29 -21.46 24.19 0.08
CA ASN A 29 -21.32 25.43 -0.72
C ASN A 29 -20.82 25.17 -2.16
N LYS A 30 -20.85 23.91 -2.63
CA LYS A 30 -20.41 23.47 -3.97
C LYS A 30 -18.92 23.70 -4.28
N SER A 31 -18.09 24.04 -3.30
CA SER A 31 -16.63 24.05 -3.49
C SER A 31 -16.10 22.62 -3.54
N SER A 32 -15.24 22.33 -4.51
CA SER A 32 -14.63 21.01 -4.66
C SER A 32 -13.36 20.89 -3.81
N TYR A 33 -13.09 19.70 -3.31
CA TYR A 33 -11.83 19.29 -2.65
C TYR A 33 -11.57 17.82 -2.92
N TYR A 34 -10.34 17.38 -2.68
CA TYR A 34 -10.02 15.95 -2.70
C TYR A 34 -9.92 15.39 -1.27
N SER A 35 -10.55 14.24 -1.06
CA SER A 35 -10.26 13.35 0.06
C SER A 35 -9.30 12.29 -0.45
N ILE A 36 -8.12 12.20 0.16
CA ILE A 36 -7.10 11.23 -0.23
C ILE A 36 -6.74 10.34 0.95
N THR A 37 -6.49 9.07 0.70
CA THR A 37 -5.94 8.13 1.67
C THR A 37 -4.46 7.94 1.36
N LEU A 38 -3.62 8.19 2.36
CA LEU A 38 -2.17 8.11 2.26
C LEU A 38 -1.63 7.00 3.17
N SER A 39 -0.58 6.32 2.72
CA SER A 39 0.11 5.27 3.49
C SER A 39 1.59 5.59 3.66
N ASP A 40 2.11 5.40 4.88
CA ASP A 40 3.55 5.44 5.17
C ASP A 40 4.19 4.04 5.21
N GLY A 41 3.44 3.02 4.77
CA GLY A 41 3.81 1.61 4.79
C GLY A 41 3.41 0.87 6.08
N ASP A 42 3.24 1.58 7.20
CA ASP A 42 2.82 1.00 8.49
C ASP A 42 1.39 1.36 8.84
N SER A 43 0.97 2.58 8.52
CA SER A 43 -0.35 3.13 8.84
C SER A 43 -0.92 3.95 7.69
N ASN A 44 -2.23 4.16 7.74
CA ASN A 44 -2.95 4.96 6.75
C ASN A 44 -3.60 6.15 7.44
N ILE A 45 -3.64 7.27 6.73
CA ILE A 45 -4.33 8.49 7.13
C ILE A 45 -5.25 8.98 6.02
N ASP A 46 -6.35 9.63 6.41
CA ASP A 46 -7.18 10.38 5.50
C ASP A 46 -6.79 11.86 5.55
N ALA A 47 -6.51 12.43 4.40
CA ALA A 47 -6.13 13.82 4.25
C ALA A 47 -7.09 14.60 3.34
N ARG A 48 -7.14 15.91 3.51
CA ARG A 48 -7.92 16.85 2.70
C ARG A 48 -6.99 17.71 1.86
N VAL A 49 -7.33 17.85 0.58
CA VAL A 49 -6.65 18.73 -0.36
C VAL A 49 -7.66 19.74 -0.85
N TRP A 50 -7.62 20.96 -0.28
CA TRP A 50 -8.56 22.01 -0.63
C TRP A 50 -8.26 22.68 -1.96
N ASP A 51 -6.98 22.81 -2.30
CA ASP A 51 -6.58 23.25 -3.65
C ASP A 51 -6.55 22.03 -4.59
N VAL A 52 -7.62 21.88 -5.36
CA VAL A 52 -7.78 20.78 -6.32
C VAL A 52 -6.67 20.74 -7.38
N ASN A 53 -6.02 21.89 -7.66
CA ASN A 53 -4.93 21.96 -8.63
C ASN A 53 -3.72 21.17 -8.18
N LEU A 54 -3.51 20.97 -6.88
CA LEU A 54 -2.39 20.14 -6.37
C LEU A 54 -2.50 18.67 -6.83
N ILE A 55 -3.71 18.17 -7.01
CA ILE A 55 -3.96 16.83 -7.54
C ILE A 55 -3.98 16.83 -9.06
N GLU A 56 -4.77 17.75 -9.66
CA GLU A 56 -5.06 17.74 -11.09
C GLU A 56 -3.83 18.12 -11.94
N LYS A 57 -3.08 19.16 -11.56
CA LYS A 57 -1.85 19.56 -12.29
C LYS A 57 -0.69 18.58 -12.16
N ASN A 58 -0.58 17.90 -11.03
CA ASN A 58 0.45 16.90 -10.81
C ASN A 58 0.01 15.49 -11.25
N GLU A 59 -1.23 15.34 -11.78
CA GLU A 59 -1.81 14.07 -12.20
C GLU A 59 -1.65 12.97 -11.11
N VAL A 60 -1.91 13.35 -9.86
CA VAL A 60 -1.72 12.44 -8.72
C VAL A 60 -2.76 11.33 -8.75
N ASN A 61 -2.29 10.10 -8.91
CA ASN A 61 -3.12 8.91 -9.03
C ASN A 61 -2.81 7.88 -7.91
N PRO A 62 -3.76 7.01 -7.56
CA PRO A 62 -3.50 5.89 -6.68
C PRO A 62 -2.32 5.03 -7.19
N GLY A 63 -1.47 4.59 -6.27
CA GLY A 63 -0.24 3.85 -6.55
C GLY A 63 1.01 4.71 -6.65
N MET A 64 0.88 6.03 -6.75
CA MET A 64 2.03 6.94 -6.78
C MET A 64 2.55 7.23 -5.37
N VAL A 65 3.88 7.31 -5.24
CA VAL A 65 4.51 7.89 -4.04
C VAL A 65 4.80 9.35 -4.33
N CYS A 66 4.39 10.23 -3.40
CA CYS A 66 4.62 11.67 -3.50
C CYS A 66 5.22 12.21 -2.19
N PHE A 67 5.83 13.38 -2.28
CA PHE A 67 6.23 14.17 -1.13
C PHE A 67 5.13 15.20 -0.83
N PHE A 68 4.68 15.23 0.42
CA PHE A 68 3.57 16.05 0.88
C PHE A 68 4.04 17.05 1.91
N SER A 69 3.51 18.27 1.84
CA SER A 69 3.51 19.25 2.93
C SER A 69 2.09 19.37 3.46
N ALA A 70 1.91 19.31 4.77
CA ALA A 70 0.59 19.32 5.40
C ALA A 70 0.62 20.03 6.75
N HIS A 71 -0.53 20.58 7.13
CA HIS A 71 -0.84 21.01 8.49
C HIS A 71 -1.82 20.03 9.14
N ILE A 72 -1.61 19.72 10.42
CA ILE A 72 -2.47 18.78 11.14
C ILE A 72 -3.42 19.56 12.03
N ASN A 73 -4.69 19.61 11.67
CA ASN A 73 -5.76 20.21 12.45
C ASN A 73 -6.47 19.19 13.33
N GLU A 74 -7.20 19.68 14.31
CA GLU A 74 -8.21 18.90 15.01
C GLU A 74 -9.59 19.12 14.37
N TYR A 75 -10.27 18.04 14.03
CA TYR A 75 -11.65 18.07 13.56
C TYR A 75 -12.47 16.94 14.19
N ALA A 76 -13.55 17.30 14.90
CA ALA A 76 -14.41 16.34 15.60
C ALA A 76 -13.65 15.39 16.53
N GLY A 77 -12.63 15.88 17.26
CA GLY A 77 -11.83 15.09 18.19
C GLY A 77 -10.79 14.16 17.54
N LYS A 78 -10.55 14.31 16.22
CA LYS A 78 -9.56 13.51 15.48
C LYS A 78 -8.59 14.41 14.75
N SER A 79 -7.38 13.90 14.54
CA SER A 79 -6.39 14.57 13.68
C SER A 79 -6.87 14.56 12.23
N GLN A 80 -6.82 15.72 11.57
CA GLN A 80 -7.11 15.88 10.16
C GLN A 80 -5.91 16.49 9.45
N PHE A 81 -5.36 15.76 8.50
CA PHE A 81 -4.27 16.23 7.66
C PHE A 81 -4.83 17.11 6.53
N VAL A 82 -4.36 18.34 6.47
CA VAL A 82 -4.71 19.30 5.41
C VAL A 82 -3.46 19.52 4.56
N ILE A 83 -3.49 19.01 3.34
CA ILE A 83 -2.37 19.08 2.40
C ILE A 83 -2.28 20.49 1.83
N SER A 84 -1.11 21.10 1.96
CA SER A 84 -0.77 22.42 1.40
C SER A 84 0.19 22.35 0.21
N GLY A 85 0.87 21.23 0.03
CA GLY A 85 1.78 21.02 -1.09
C GLY A 85 1.94 19.55 -1.48
N ILE A 86 2.13 19.30 -2.77
CA ILE A 86 2.41 17.97 -3.33
C ILE A 86 3.52 18.11 -4.35
N ARG A 87 4.54 17.26 -4.26
CA ARG A 87 5.64 17.14 -5.21
C ARG A 87 5.79 15.69 -5.63
N LEU A 88 5.89 15.47 -6.93
CA LEU A 88 6.27 14.17 -7.47
C LEU A 88 7.71 13.86 -7.07
N VAL A 89 8.00 12.60 -6.88
CA VAL A 89 9.32 12.12 -6.46
C VAL A 89 9.89 11.16 -7.49
N SER A 90 11.22 11.13 -7.61
CA SER A 90 11.90 10.18 -8.46
C SER A 90 12.02 8.81 -7.78
N GLU A 91 12.19 7.75 -8.58
CA GLU A 91 12.43 6.40 -8.05
C GLU A 91 13.67 6.34 -7.16
N GLU A 92 14.69 7.15 -7.46
CA GLU A 92 15.93 7.23 -6.67
C GLU A 92 15.68 7.76 -5.26
N GLU A 93 14.78 8.76 -5.09
CA GLU A 93 14.43 9.34 -3.79
C GLU A 93 13.71 8.35 -2.88
N ILE A 94 13.03 7.36 -3.44
CA ILE A 94 12.18 6.41 -2.70
C ILE A 94 12.77 5.00 -2.63
N LYS A 95 13.90 4.72 -3.31
CA LYS A 95 14.51 3.40 -3.44
C LYS A 95 14.71 2.66 -2.11
N ASP A 96 15.07 3.39 -1.05
CA ASP A 96 15.34 2.81 0.28
C ASP A 96 14.15 2.95 1.24
N LYS A 97 12.99 3.41 0.75
CA LYS A 97 11.83 3.70 1.58
C LYS A 97 10.74 2.66 1.34
N LYS A 98 10.26 2.06 2.41
CA LYS A 98 9.19 1.04 2.35
C LYS A 98 7.84 1.72 2.53
N PHE A 99 7.20 2.11 1.44
CA PHE A 99 5.84 2.69 1.45
C PHE A 99 4.76 1.64 1.29
N TYR A 100 5.12 0.49 0.77
CA TYR A 100 4.18 -0.60 0.54
C TYR A 100 4.27 -1.57 1.71
N ARG A 101 3.13 -1.93 2.26
CA ARG A 101 3.06 -3.06 3.19
C ARG A 101 3.53 -4.30 2.46
N SER A 102 4.29 -5.11 3.14
CA SER A 102 4.76 -6.40 2.64
C SER A 102 4.31 -7.51 3.58
N ALA A 103 4.20 -8.72 3.05
CA ALA A 103 4.00 -9.89 3.87
C ALA A 103 5.08 -9.99 4.96
N PRO A 104 4.79 -10.65 6.09
CA PRO A 104 5.78 -10.91 7.14
C PRO A 104 6.97 -11.75 6.68
N LEU A 105 6.84 -12.44 5.54
CA LEU A 105 7.87 -13.27 4.91
C LEU A 105 8.30 -12.66 3.58
N SER A 106 9.59 -12.73 3.30
CA SER A 106 10.16 -12.34 2.02
C SER A 106 9.70 -13.27 0.89
N GLU A 107 9.85 -12.81 -0.36
CA GLU A 107 9.58 -13.63 -1.55
C GLU A 107 10.35 -14.95 -1.52
N GLU A 108 11.64 -14.91 -1.20
CA GLU A 108 12.51 -16.09 -1.16
C GLU A 108 12.05 -17.10 -0.10
N GLU A 109 11.68 -16.61 1.09
CA GLU A 109 11.12 -17.45 2.14
C GLU A 109 9.81 -18.10 1.72
N LEU A 110 8.91 -17.34 1.06
CA LEU A 110 7.61 -17.84 0.57
C LEU A 110 7.82 -18.90 -0.51
N ARG A 111 8.70 -18.66 -1.47
CA ARG A 111 9.07 -19.66 -2.49
C ARG A 111 9.57 -20.96 -1.84
N THR A 112 10.45 -20.85 -0.88
CA THR A 112 11.01 -22.01 -0.16
C THR A 112 9.93 -22.75 0.63
N LYS A 113 9.09 -22.04 1.37
CA LYS A 113 8.04 -22.65 2.20
C LYS A 113 6.97 -23.34 1.34
N ILE A 114 6.49 -22.71 0.28
CA ILE A 114 5.51 -23.30 -0.64
C ILE A 114 6.10 -24.55 -1.32
N LYS A 115 7.35 -24.49 -1.78
CA LYS A 115 8.06 -25.65 -2.34
C LYS A 115 8.14 -26.81 -1.35
N ASN A 116 8.39 -26.54 -0.08
CA ASN A 116 8.43 -27.58 0.96
C ASN A 116 7.07 -28.27 1.15
N TYR A 117 5.95 -27.54 1.05
CA TYR A 117 4.61 -28.14 1.06
C TYR A 117 4.35 -29.00 -0.16
N ILE A 118 4.77 -28.56 -1.36
CA ILE A 118 4.67 -29.36 -2.59
C ILE A 118 5.45 -30.68 -2.44
N HIS A 119 6.62 -30.66 -1.80
CA HIS A 119 7.38 -31.87 -1.58
C HIS A 119 6.66 -32.89 -0.68
N LYS A 120 5.80 -32.46 0.23
CA LYS A 120 5.02 -33.35 1.12
C LYS A 120 3.86 -34.05 0.42
N ILE A 121 3.48 -33.66 -0.79
CA ILE A 121 2.42 -34.31 -1.55
C ILE A 121 2.87 -35.74 -1.89
N SER A 122 2.20 -36.75 -1.31
CA SER A 122 2.51 -38.17 -1.49
C SER A 122 2.01 -38.71 -2.83
N ASN A 123 0.86 -38.23 -3.30
CA ASN A 123 0.32 -38.64 -4.60
C ASN A 123 1.14 -38.05 -5.75
N LYS A 124 1.83 -38.92 -6.49
CA LYS A 124 2.75 -38.52 -7.56
C LYS A 124 2.05 -37.75 -8.71
N ILE A 125 0.81 -38.12 -9.05
CA ILE A 125 0.04 -37.45 -10.11
C ILE A 125 -0.30 -36.03 -9.69
N LEU A 126 -0.85 -35.85 -8.49
CA LEU A 126 -1.18 -34.53 -7.94
C LEU A 126 0.07 -33.67 -7.77
N LYS A 127 1.17 -34.25 -7.29
CA LYS A 127 2.45 -33.55 -7.18
C LYS A 127 2.94 -33.01 -8.52
N ASN A 128 2.95 -33.86 -9.56
CA ASN A 128 3.35 -33.45 -10.89
C ASN A 128 2.44 -32.35 -11.47
N LEU A 129 1.12 -32.45 -11.24
CA LEU A 129 0.17 -31.43 -11.63
C LEU A 129 0.48 -30.08 -10.99
N VAL A 130 0.65 -30.06 -9.64
CA VAL A 130 0.96 -28.85 -8.88
C VAL A 130 2.29 -28.23 -9.33
N VAL A 131 3.34 -29.05 -9.51
CA VAL A 131 4.64 -28.58 -10.03
C VAL A 131 4.48 -27.98 -11.42
N GLY A 132 3.72 -28.62 -12.32
CA GLY A 132 3.47 -28.12 -13.66
C GLY A 132 2.68 -26.80 -13.67
N LEU A 133 1.75 -26.62 -12.73
CA LEU A 133 1.02 -25.35 -12.58
C LEU A 133 1.94 -24.24 -12.05
N ILE A 134 2.67 -24.51 -10.97
CA ILE A 134 3.56 -23.51 -10.34
C ILE A 134 4.69 -23.10 -11.30
N SER A 135 5.19 -24.01 -12.15
CA SER A 135 6.22 -23.66 -13.14
C SER A 135 5.74 -22.72 -14.24
N LYS A 136 4.43 -22.57 -14.40
CA LYS A 136 3.80 -21.66 -15.36
C LYS A 136 3.31 -20.36 -14.73
N VAL A 137 3.38 -20.25 -13.40
CA VAL A 137 2.98 -19.04 -12.67
C VAL A 137 4.03 -17.97 -12.94
N PRO A 138 3.62 -16.76 -13.36
CA PRO A 138 4.53 -15.62 -13.49
C PRO A 138 5.25 -15.31 -12.19
N ASP A 139 6.44 -14.74 -12.26
CA ASP A 139 7.18 -14.26 -11.08
C ASP A 139 6.36 -13.26 -10.26
N ASP A 140 5.54 -12.48 -10.92
CA ASP A 140 4.56 -11.55 -10.31
C ASP A 140 3.66 -12.20 -9.25
N TYR A 141 3.37 -13.51 -9.32
CA TYR A 141 2.60 -14.21 -8.31
C TYR A 141 3.16 -14.05 -6.90
N PHE A 142 4.49 -14.02 -6.80
CA PHE A 142 5.18 -13.87 -5.51
C PHE A 142 5.27 -12.41 -5.04
N VAL A 143 4.96 -11.45 -5.92
CA VAL A 143 5.04 -10.02 -5.64
C VAL A 143 3.64 -9.42 -5.44
N PHE A 144 2.63 -9.93 -6.14
CA PHE A 144 1.29 -9.35 -6.15
C PHE A 144 0.56 -9.44 -4.80
N PRO A 145 -0.30 -8.44 -4.52
CA PRO A 145 -1.26 -8.53 -3.43
C PRO A 145 -2.33 -9.59 -3.74
N ALA A 146 -2.92 -10.18 -2.69
CA ALA A 146 -4.01 -11.14 -2.86
C ALA A 146 -5.35 -10.47 -3.16
N ALA A 147 -5.51 -9.18 -2.85
CA ALA A 147 -6.75 -8.44 -3.02
C ALA A 147 -6.48 -6.95 -3.27
N MET A 148 -7.48 -6.24 -3.77
CA MET A 148 -7.42 -4.79 -4.02
C MET A 148 -7.64 -3.95 -2.76
N SER A 149 -8.41 -4.42 -1.79
CA SER A 149 -8.83 -3.61 -0.62
C SER A 149 -9.07 -4.39 0.68
N MET A 150 -8.97 -5.71 0.65
CA MET A 150 -9.25 -6.58 1.80
C MET A 150 -7.94 -7.11 2.41
N HIS A 151 -8.03 -8.17 3.22
CA HIS A 151 -6.88 -8.84 3.82
C HIS A 151 -5.86 -9.29 2.76
N HIS A 152 -4.58 -9.27 3.13
CA HIS A 152 -3.44 -9.55 2.24
C HIS A 152 -3.29 -8.57 1.06
N ASN A 153 -3.83 -7.34 1.17
CA ASN A 153 -3.60 -6.26 0.21
C ASN A 153 -2.24 -5.59 0.50
N TYR A 154 -1.17 -6.32 0.20
CA TYR A 154 0.21 -5.88 0.37
C TYR A 154 1.14 -6.72 -0.53
N PHE A 155 2.38 -6.27 -0.70
CA PHE A 155 3.39 -7.00 -1.48
C PHE A 155 3.57 -8.41 -0.95
N ASN A 156 3.73 -9.36 -1.84
CA ASN A 156 3.82 -10.79 -1.58
C ASN A 156 2.55 -11.38 -0.94
N GLY A 157 1.44 -10.62 -0.94
CA GLY A 157 0.19 -10.99 -0.29
C GLY A 157 -0.43 -12.26 -0.85
N LEU A 158 -0.40 -12.44 -2.17
CA LEU A 158 -0.96 -13.62 -2.84
C LEU A 158 -0.22 -14.91 -2.46
N ALA A 159 1.10 -14.88 -2.51
CA ALA A 159 1.94 -16.01 -2.08
C ALA A 159 1.82 -16.27 -0.58
N TYR A 160 1.77 -15.22 0.25
CA TYR A 160 1.57 -15.35 1.68
C TYR A 160 0.20 -15.91 2.04
N HIS A 161 -0.85 -15.49 1.35
CA HIS A 161 -2.20 -16.06 1.50
C HIS A 161 -2.20 -17.56 1.18
N THR A 162 -1.60 -17.95 0.06
CA THR A 162 -1.44 -19.37 -0.30
C THR A 162 -0.70 -20.14 0.78
N TYR A 163 0.43 -19.62 1.27
CA TYR A 163 1.18 -20.24 2.35
C TYR A 163 0.36 -20.37 3.65
N SER A 164 -0.39 -19.32 4.00
CA SER A 164 -1.25 -19.33 5.19
C SER A 164 -2.34 -20.41 5.11
N MET A 165 -2.93 -20.61 3.94
CA MET A 165 -3.89 -21.69 3.70
C MET A 165 -3.22 -23.07 3.81
N LEU A 166 -2.02 -23.23 3.27
CA LEU A 166 -1.28 -24.49 3.37
C LEU A 166 -0.89 -24.86 4.82
N MET A 167 -0.74 -23.87 5.70
CA MET A 167 -0.49 -24.12 7.13
C MET A 167 -1.74 -24.63 7.87
N LEU A 168 -2.94 -24.35 7.35
CA LEU A 168 -4.22 -24.76 7.98
C LEU A 168 -4.73 -26.11 7.44
N ALA A 169 -4.19 -26.60 6.33
CA ALA A 169 -4.57 -27.82 5.65
C ALA A 169 -3.80 -29.04 6.16
#